data_fcac75e250e7465ac29ad31c9c9a40d1
#
_entry.id   fcac75e250e7465ac29ad31c9c9a40d1
#
_cell.length_a   1.000
_cell.length_b   1.000
_cell.length_c   1.000
_cell.angle_alpha   90.00
_cell.angle_beta   90.00
_cell.angle_gamma   90.00
#
_symmetry.space_group_name_H-M   'P 1'
#
loop_
_entity.id
_entity.type
_entity.pdbx_description
1 polymer ?
#
loop_
_entity_poly.entity_id
_entity_poly.type
_entity_poly.pdbx_seq_one_letter_code
_entity_poly.pdbx_strand_id
1 'polypeptide(L)'
;MNTELLGKKIIARIDRAGVFHGTLDHIDNDIMRLKDARRIYYWNGALSVTDMAANGLTGGKISAPVSKVEFMANKIVELNECGDEASRSIEAIKVWKN
;
A
#
# COMPACT_ATOMS: atom_id res chain seq x y z
N MET A 1 2.90 -4.21 18.31
CA MET A 1 2.45 -3.61 17.03
C MET A 1 3.34 -2.44 16.67
N ASN A 2 3.61 -2.26 15.40
CA ASN A 2 4.50 -1.21 14.94
C ASN A 2 3.72 0.08 14.70
N THR A 3 3.63 0.91 15.76
CA THR A 3 2.93 2.20 15.69
C THR A 3 3.81 3.32 15.11
N GLU A 4 5.08 3.04 14.83
CA GLU A 4 5.99 4.04 14.28
C GLU A 4 5.59 4.49 12.88
N LEU A 5 4.82 3.66 12.17
CA LEU A 5 4.38 3.98 10.81
C LEU A 5 3.03 4.69 10.77
N LEU A 6 2.39 4.96 11.92
CA LEU A 6 1.12 5.69 11.95
C LEU A 6 1.28 7.05 11.28
N GLY A 7 0.34 7.38 10.40
CA GLY A 7 0.35 8.62 9.63
C GLY A 7 1.26 8.62 8.42
N LYS A 8 2.03 7.56 8.22
CA LYS A 8 2.95 7.46 7.09
C LYS A 8 2.34 6.67 5.94
N LYS A 9 2.82 6.95 4.74
CA LYS A 9 2.44 6.18 3.57
C LYS A 9 3.20 4.87 3.58
N ILE A 10 2.50 3.78 3.29
CA ILE A 10 3.04 2.43 3.37
C ILE A 10 2.63 1.60 2.16
N ILE A 11 3.40 0.54 1.92
CA ILE A 11 3.01 -0.57 1.06
C ILE A 11 2.77 -1.76 1.97
N ALA A 12 1.58 -2.36 1.86
CA ALA A 12 1.22 -3.54 2.64
C ALA A 12 0.91 -4.70 1.70
N ARG A 13 1.46 -5.85 2.03
CA ARG A 13 1.10 -7.10 1.37
C ARG A 13 0.21 -7.89 2.32
N ILE A 14 -1.00 -8.17 1.86
CA ILE A 14 -2.05 -8.79 2.68
C ILE A 14 -2.36 -10.17 2.12
N ASP A 15 -2.35 -11.19 2.99
CA ASP A 15 -2.64 -12.56 2.57
C ASP A 15 -4.01 -12.62 1.89
N ARG A 16 -4.03 -13.16 0.67
CA ARG A 16 -5.22 -13.35 -0.17
C ARG A 16 -5.92 -12.07 -0.64
N ALA A 17 -5.50 -10.91 -0.17
CA ALA A 17 -6.10 -9.65 -0.59
C ALA A 17 -5.21 -8.87 -1.57
N GLY A 18 -3.90 -9.07 -1.53
CA GLY A 18 -2.99 -8.46 -2.49
C GLY A 18 -2.12 -7.38 -1.89
N VAL A 19 -1.72 -6.42 -2.73
CA VAL A 19 -0.79 -5.35 -2.39
C VAL A 19 -1.53 -4.01 -2.39
N PHE A 20 -1.28 -3.22 -1.36
CA PHE A 20 -1.96 -1.93 -1.17
C PHE A 20 -0.96 -0.83 -0.86
N HIS A 21 -1.23 0.35 -1.40
CA HIS A 21 -0.55 1.60 -1.03
C HIS A 21 -1.57 2.50 -0.35
N GLY A 22 -1.21 3.09 0.76
CA GLY A 22 -2.09 4.02 1.48
C GLY A 22 -1.41 4.60 2.69
N THR A 23 -2.16 5.40 3.44
CA THR A 23 -1.67 5.98 4.69
C THR A 23 -2.13 5.10 5.85
N LEU A 24 -1.21 4.74 6.72
CA LEU A 24 -1.54 3.93 7.89
C LEU A 24 -2.30 4.80 8.90
N ASP A 25 -3.57 4.49 9.09
CA ASP A 25 -4.48 5.26 9.95
C ASP A 25 -4.62 4.64 11.34
N HIS A 26 -4.56 3.32 11.42
CA HIS A 26 -4.70 2.61 12.69
C HIS A 26 -4.07 1.22 12.58
N ILE A 27 -3.46 0.76 13.64
CA ILE A 27 -2.99 -0.63 13.74
C ILE A 27 -2.99 -1.05 15.20
N ASP A 28 -3.57 -2.24 15.45
CA ASP A 28 -3.53 -2.88 16.76
C ASP A 28 -3.41 -4.39 16.57
N ASN A 29 -3.66 -5.18 17.61
CA ASN A 29 -3.52 -6.63 17.51
C ASN A 29 -4.60 -7.28 16.65
N ASP A 30 -5.69 -6.60 16.39
CA ASP A 30 -6.85 -7.15 15.68
C ASP A 30 -6.97 -6.66 14.25
N ILE A 31 -6.80 -5.35 14.01
CA ILE A 31 -7.01 -4.75 12.69
C ILE A 31 -5.93 -3.76 12.33
N MET A 32 -5.78 -3.56 11.02
CA MET A 32 -5.03 -2.46 10.43
C MET A 32 -5.97 -1.71 9.50
N ARG A 33 -5.96 -0.37 9.61
CA ARG A 33 -6.77 0.49 8.74
C ARG A 33 -5.86 1.38 7.91
N LEU A 34 -6.11 1.39 6.60
CA LEU A 34 -5.47 2.32 5.68
C LEU A 34 -6.51 3.33 5.19
N LYS A 35 -6.09 4.56 4.98
CA LYS A 35 -6.92 5.55 4.30
C LYS A 35 -6.28 5.94 2.98
N ASP A 36 -7.10 6.40 2.05
CA ASP A 36 -6.69 6.73 0.68
C ASP A 36 -5.95 5.55 0.04
N ALA A 37 -6.48 4.35 0.26
CA ALA A 37 -5.81 3.11 -0.13
C ALA A 37 -6.11 2.76 -1.58
N ARG A 38 -5.07 2.37 -2.29
CA ARG A 38 -5.18 1.87 -3.66
C ARG A 38 -4.68 0.44 -3.71
N ARG A 39 -5.46 -0.45 -4.31
CA ARG A 39 -5.02 -1.83 -4.56
C ARG A 39 -4.18 -1.86 -5.82
N ILE A 40 -3.01 -2.49 -5.74
CA ILE A 40 -2.09 -2.61 -6.85
C ILE A 40 -2.26 -4.01 -7.43
N TYR A 41 -2.98 -4.11 -8.55
CA TYR A 41 -3.27 -5.40 -9.20
C TYR A 41 -2.09 -5.92 -10.01
N TYR A 42 -1.33 -5.01 -10.59
CA TYR A 42 -0.20 -5.31 -11.46
C TYR A 42 0.73 -4.10 -11.47
N TRP A 43 2.02 -4.33 -11.57
CA TRP A 43 2.97 -3.22 -11.56
C TRP A 43 4.16 -3.44 -12.46
N ASN A 44 4.78 -2.32 -12.89
CA ASN A 44 6.01 -2.27 -13.63
C ASN A 44 7.00 -1.40 -12.87
N GLY A 45 8.29 -1.73 -12.98
CA GLY A 45 9.36 -0.88 -12.47
C GLY A 45 9.86 -1.24 -11.09
N ALA A 46 9.35 -2.31 -10.49
CA ALA A 46 9.86 -2.79 -9.20
C ALA A 46 10.04 -4.31 -9.25
N LEU A 47 11.09 -4.79 -8.60
CA LEU A 47 11.40 -6.22 -8.53
C LEU A 47 10.60 -6.93 -7.43
N SER A 48 10.16 -6.18 -6.42
CA SER A 48 9.50 -6.73 -5.24
C SER A 48 8.69 -5.64 -4.55
N VAL A 49 7.93 -6.04 -3.53
CA VAL A 49 7.17 -5.09 -2.72
C VAL A 49 8.10 -4.15 -1.94
N THR A 50 9.22 -4.65 -1.45
CA THR A 50 10.22 -3.79 -0.78
C THR A 50 10.87 -2.81 -1.73
N ASP A 51 11.17 -3.24 -2.95
CA ASP A 51 11.70 -2.34 -3.98
C ASP A 51 10.68 -1.26 -4.35
N MET A 52 9.41 -1.64 -4.47
CA MET A 52 8.32 -0.71 -4.73
C MET A 52 8.25 0.38 -3.64
N ALA A 53 8.35 -0.02 -2.38
CA ALA A 53 8.29 0.91 -1.26
C ALA A 53 9.47 1.89 -1.26
N ALA A 54 10.64 1.42 -1.67
CA ALA A 54 11.86 2.23 -1.71
C ALA A 54 11.93 3.13 -2.94
N ASN A 55 11.57 2.61 -4.11
CA ASN A 55 11.85 3.26 -5.39
C ASN A 55 10.60 3.59 -6.23
N GLY A 56 9.44 3.08 -5.85
CA GLY A 56 8.19 3.36 -6.56
C GLY A 56 7.98 2.48 -7.77
N LEU A 57 7.09 2.94 -8.64
CA LEU A 57 6.66 2.23 -9.83
C LEU A 57 6.74 3.12 -11.06
N THR A 58 6.86 2.50 -12.24
CA THR A 58 6.82 3.22 -13.51
C THR A 58 5.46 3.08 -14.20
N GLY A 59 4.62 2.17 -13.72
CA GLY A 59 3.29 1.96 -14.25
C GLY A 59 2.63 0.77 -13.57
N GLY A 60 1.39 0.49 -13.96
CA GLY A 60 0.67 -0.65 -13.43
C GLY A 60 -0.84 -0.51 -13.55
N LYS A 61 -1.53 -1.49 -12.99
CA LYS A 61 -2.99 -1.49 -12.89
C LYS A 61 -3.35 -1.28 -11.42
N ILE A 62 -3.82 -0.10 -11.10
CA ILE A 62 -4.05 0.33 -9.71
C ILE A 62 -5.46 0.88 -9.58
N SER A 63 -6.13 0.51 -8.49
CA SER A 63 -7.51 0.95 -8.24
C SER A 63 -7.59 2.44 -7.94
N ALA A 64 -8.80 2.98 -8.02
CA ALA A 64 -9.11 4.29 -7.47
C ALA A 64 -8.87 4.28 -5.96
N PRO A 65 -8.52 5.43 -5.35
CA PRO A 65 -8.37 5.48 -3.91
C PRO A 65 -9.68 5.16 -3.19
N VAL A 66 -9.58 4.37 -2.13
CA VAL A 66 -10.68 4.09 -1.23
C VAL A 66 -10.42 4.84 0.07
N SER A 67 -11.41 5.56 0.59
CA SER A 67 -11.21 6.43 1.75
C SER A 67 -10.72 5.66 2.97
N LYS A 68 -11.25 4.46 3.23
CA LYS A 68 -10.79 3.60 4.32
C LYS A 68 -10.96 2.15 3.95
N VAL A 69 -9.97 1.34 4.30
CA VAL A 69 -10.03 -0.12 4.17
C VAL A 69 -9.39 -0.74 5.40
N GLU A 70 -10.01 -1.80 5.91
CA GLU A 70 -9.52 -2.49 7.09
C GLU A 70 -9.18 -3.94 6.77
N PHE A 71 -8.11 -4.41 7.40
CA PHE A 71 -7.63 -5.78 7.26
C PHE A 71 -7.49 -6.39 8.66
N MET A 72 -7.68 -7.69 8.74
CA MET A 72 -7.34 -8.42 9.97
C MET A 72 -5.82 -8.39 10.13
N ALA A 73 -5.35 -8.04 11.31
CA ALA A 73 -3.91 -7.85 11.55
C ALA A 73 -3.12 -9.13 11.26
N ASN A 74 -3.70 -10.31 11.53
CA ASN A 74 -3.02 -11.59 11.27
C ASN A 74 -2.92 -11.96 9.80
N LYS A 75 -3.44 -11.13 8.90
CA LYS A 75 -3.32 -11.33 7.44
C LYS A 75 -2.23 -10.47 6.82
N ILE A 76 -1.58 -9.62 7.60
CA ILE A 76 -0.48 -8.78 7.10
C ILE A 76 0.75 -9.66 6.92
N VAL A 77 1.21 -9.78 5.68
CA VAL A 77 2.42 -10.56 5.36
C VAL A 77 3.66 -9.69 5.49
N GLU A 78 3.56 -8.46 4.99
CA GLU A 78 4.64 -7.50 5.15
C GLU A 78 4.09 -6.08 5.10
N LEU A 79 4.76 -5.17 5.80
CA LEU A 79 4.39 -3.78 5.91
C LEU A 79 5.65 -2.95 5.77
N ASN A 80 5.71 -2.10 4.75
CA ASN A 80 6.88 -1.31 4.43
C ASN A 80 6.54 0.17 4.41
N GLU A 81 7.39 0.99 5.01
CA GLU A 81 7.27 2.43 4.84
C GLU A 81 7.57 2.77 3.38
N CYS A 82 6.71 3.58 2.75
CA CYS A 82 6.87 3.99 1.37
C CYS A 82 7.46 5.39 1.34
N GLY A 83 8.61 5.56 0.71
CA GLY A 83 9.27 6.86 0.62
C GLY A 83 8.42 7.88 -0.12
N ASP A 84 8.71 9.16 0.08
CA ASP A 84 7.91 10.23 -0.49
C ASP A 84 7.91 10.21 -2.03
N GLU A 85 9.08 10.04 -2.64
CA GLU A 85 9.16 9.97 -4.10
C GLU A 85 8.50 8.70 -4.63
N ALA A 86 8.70 7.57 -3.94
CA ALA A 86 8.05 6.32 -4.31
C ALA A 86 6.54 6.46 -4.25
N SER A 87 6.02 7.07 -3.19
CA SER A 87 4.58 7.32 -3.05
C SER A 87 4.04 8.21 -4.15
N ARG A 88 4.76 9.28 -4.48
CA ARG A 88 4.33 10.17 -5.58
C ARG A 88 4.25 9.43 -6.92
N SER A 89 5.21 8.54 -7.19
CA SER A 89 5.20 7.77 -8.43
C SER A 89 3.98 6.85 -8.50
N ILE A 90 3.60 6.24 -7.39
CA ILE A 90 2.44 5.34 -7.31
C ILE A 90 1.15 6.14 -7.42
N GLU A 91 1.06 7.28 -6.72
CA GLU A 91 -0.12 8.15 -6.73
C GLU A 91 -0.38 8.76 -8.10
N ALA A 92 0.67 8.94 -8.90
CA ALA A 92 0.57 9.50 -10.24
C ALA A 92 0.02 8.50 -11.28
N ILE A 93 -0.01 7.21 -10.97
CA ILE A 93 -0.51 6.21 -11.90
C ILE A 93 -2.03 6.35 -12.02
N LYS A 94 -2.50 6.42 -13.27
CA LYS A 94 -3.94 6.57 -13.54
C LYS A 94 -4.71 5.37 -13.00
N VAL A 95 -5.95 5.63 -12.59
CA VAL A 95 -6.87 4.57 -12.18
C VAL A 95 -7.06 3.61 -13.36
N TRP A 96 -6.84 2.33 -13.09
CA TRP A 96 -7.05 1.30 -14.10
C TRP A 96 -8.55 1.04 -14.26
N LYS A 97 -8.99 1.03 -15.50
CA LYS A 97 -10.38 0.73 -15.85
C LYS A 97 -10.40 -0.40 -16.85
N ASN A 98 -11.36 -1.24 -16.64
CA ASN A 98 -11.64 -2.38 -17.50
C ASN A 98 -12.25 -1.90 -18.83
#